data_a357ac3128ae6f1b71566b7caafe91e0
#
_entry.id   a357ac3128ae6f1b71566b7caafe91e0
#
_cell.length_a   1.000
_cell.length_b   1.000
_cell.length_c   1.000
_cell.angle_alpha   90.00
_cell.angle_beta   90.00
_cell.angle_gamma   90.00
#
_symmetry.space_group_name_H-M   'P 1'
#
loop_
_entity.id
_entity.type
_entity.pdbx_description
1 polymer ?
#
loop_
_entity_poly.entity_id
_entity_poly.type
_entity_poly.pdbx_seq_one_letter_code
_entity_poly.pdbx_strand_id
1 'polypeptide(L)'
;ARRDSDFSVIIAVAVTPDNNIYVLDYVRKQSIPVLGIPGESKLGIVDYMFQYAKSYKPSLFTVEDTTMSKPIFQTLKSEMRRRNDFSIGYKEEKPGTRMSKRDRIQEILAQRFSIGQIHLKKTQYDLHREITTFGPRMAHDDTIDALAYAVKFANPPLAAGKDKEGNWYKKKPKARDWV
;
A
#
# COMPACT_ATOMS: atom_id res chain seq x y z
N ALA A 1 -12.99 -14.82 -21.63
CA ALA A 1 -12.27 -14.09 -20.61
C ALA A 1 -12.87 -12.69 -20.51
N ARG A 2 -13.46 -12.30 -19.36
CA ARG A 2 -13.92 -10.94 -19.13
C ARG A 2 -12.68 -10.02 -19.15
N ARG A 3 -12.66 -9.07 -20.11
CA ARG A 3 -11.59 -8.08 -20.26
C ARG A 3 -11.55 -7.03 -19.15
N ASP A 4 -12.50 -7.04 -18.22
CA ASP A 4 -12.70 -6.03 -17.17
C ASP A 4 -12.59 -6.63 -15.76
N SER A 5 -11.63 -7.53 -15.50
CA SER A 5 -11.37 -7.95 -14.13
C SER A 5 -10.58 -6.85 -13.40
N ASP A 6 -11.03 -6.51 -12.19
CA ASP A 6 -10.36 -5.55 -11.29
C ASP A 6 -8.92 -5.97 -11.01
N PHE A 7 -8.08 -4.99 -10.72
CA PHE A 7 -6.69 -5.25 -10.37
C PHE A 7 -6.57 -5.55 -8.87
N SER A 8 -5.78 -6.55 -8.55
CA SER A 8 -5.25 -6.69 -7.20
C SER A 8 -4.05 -5.77 -7.05
N VAL A 9 -4.05 -4.96 -6.00
CA VAL A 9 -2.98 -4.00 -5.73
C VAL A 9 -2.40 -4.22 -4.34
N ILE A 10 -1.08 -4.23 -4.26
CA ILE A 10 -0.33 -4.18 -3.01
C ILE A 10 0.54 -2.93 -3.09
N ILE A 11 0.42 -2.04 -2.13
CA ILE A 11 1.15 -0.77 -2.10
C ILE A 11 1.90 -0.62 -0.78
N ALA A 12 3.11 -0.09 -0.85
CA ALA A 12 3.92 0.24 0.31
C ALA A 12 4.09 1.75 0.42
N VAL A 13 3.79 2.31 1.59
CA VAL A 13 4.04 3.70 1.91
C VAL A 13 4.94 3.84 3.12
N ALA A 14 5.74 4.90 3.17
CA ALA A 14 6.43 5.32 4.36
C ALA A 14 5.89 6.67 4.81
N VAL A 15 5.81 6.88 6.12
CA VAL A 15 5.42 8.16 6.70
C VAL A 15 6.56 8.71 7.55
N THR A 16 6.83 9.99 7.40
CA THR A 16 7.87 10.70 8.16
C THR A 16 7.27 11.36 9.41
N PRO A 17 8.07 11.75 10.42
CA PRO A 17 7.57 12.42 11.62
C PRO A 17 6.85 13.75 11.35
N ASP A 18 7.18 14.43 10.26
CA ASP A 18 6.51 15.64 9.77
C ASP A 18 5.29 15.32 8.88
N ASN A 19 4.82 14.05 8.95
CA ASN A 19 3.61 13.55 8.30
C ASN A 19 3.64 13.59 6.75
N ASN A 20 4.82 13.64 6.13
CA ASN A 20 4.95 13.41 4.69
C ASN A 20 4.85 11.91 4.39
N ILE A 21 4.15 11.56 3.32
CA ILE A 21 3.88 10.19 2.89
C ILE A 21 4.58 9.94 1.56
N TYR A 22 5.40 8.91 1.52
CA TYR A 22 6.15 8.50 0.33
C TYR A 22 5.64 7.16 -0.17
N VAL A 23 5.17 7.08 -1.41
CA VAL A 23 4.80 5.82 -2.04
C VAL A 23 6.07 5.10 -2.49
N LEU A 24 6.49 4.11 -1.71
CA LEU A 24 7.76 3.41 -1.94
C LEU A 24 7.69 2.51 -3.16
N ASP A 25 6.62 1.74 -3.28
CA ASP A 25 6.42 0.75 -4.35
C ASP A 25 4.97 0.28 -4.39
N TYR A 26 4.57 -0.30 -5.53
CA TYR A 26 3.32 -1.05 -5.64
C TYR A 26 3.40 -2.16 -6.68
N VAL A 27 2.61 -3.20 -6.47
CA VAL A 27 2.32 -4.25 -7.45
C VAL A 27 0.87 -4.11 -7.86
N ARG A 28 0.62 -4.04 -9.17
CA ARG A 28 -0.71 -3.96 -9.77
C ARG A 28 -0.83 -5.03 -10.84
N LYS A 29 -1.65 -6.03 -10.62
CA LYS A 29 -1.82 -7.14 -11.57
C LYS A 29 -3.26 -7.65 -11.53
N GLN A 30 -3.75 -8.14 -12.66
CA GLN A 30 -4.99 -8.90 -12.71
C GLN A 30 -4.75 -10.34 -12.26
N SER A 31 -5.72 -10.93 -11.59
CA SER A 31 -5.72 -12.36 -11.23
C SER A 31 -4.46 -12.82 -10.49
N ILE A 32 -4.04 -12.09 -9.44
CA ILE A 32 -2.98 -12.55 -8.56
C ILE A 32 -3.51 -13.73 -7.71
N PRO A 33 -2.85 -14.91 -7.70
CA PRO A 33 -3.22 -15.98 -6.80
C PRO A 33 -2.92 -15.59 -5.34
N VAL A 34 -3.54 -16.27 -4.38
CA VAL A 34 -3.25 -16.04 -2.95
C VAL A 34 -1.80 -16.42 -2.61
N LEU A 35 -1.32 -17.55 -3.15
CA LEU A 35 0.06 -18.02 -3.05
C LEU A 35 0.55 -18.43 -4.42
N GLY A 36 1.81 -18.17 -4.73
CA GLY A 36 2.43 -18.62 -5.96
C GLY A 36 2.65 -20.14 -5.97
N ILE A 37 2.76 -20.71 -7.16
CA ILE A 37 3.03 -22.14 -7.34
C ILE A 37 4.56 -22.33 -7.33
N PRO A 38 5.10 -23.22 -6.48
CA PRO A 38 6.52 -23.52 -6.47
C PRO A 38 7.01 -23.96 -7.87
N GLY A 39 8.09 -23.34 -8.34
CA GLY A 39 8.64 -23.61 -9.68
C GLY A 39 8.07 -22.73 -10.80
N GLU A 40 7.00 -21.97 -10.55
CA GLU A 40 6.50 -20.95 -11.47
C GLU A 40 7.04 -19.56 -11.11
N SER A 41 7.20 -18.71 -12.12
CA SER A 41 7.62 -17.30 -11.92
C SER A 41 6.51 -16.40 -11.37
N LYS A 42 5.29 -16.92 -11.22
CA LYS A 42 4.09 -16.16 -10.81
C LYS A 42 3.97 -16.15 -9.29
N LEU A 43 4.27 -15.02 -8.69
CA LEU A 43 4.10 -14.79 -7.24
C LEU A 43 2.64 -14.57 -6.88
N GLY A 44 2.24 -15.04 -5.69
CA GLY A 44 0.95 -14.76 -5.07
C GLY A 44 0.98 -13.54 -4.16
N ILE A 45 -0.20 -13.13 -3.66
CA ILE A 45 -0.35 -11.99 -2.74
C ILE A 45 0.53 -12.19 -1.50
N VAL A 46 0.50 -13.39 -0.91
CA VAL A 46 1.26 -13.72 0.30
C VAL A 46 2.77 -13.68 0.04
N ASP A 47 3.22 -14.09 -1.16
CA ASP A 47 4.65 -13.99 -1.51
C ASP A 47 5.10 -12.55 -1.61
N TYR A 48 4.28 -11.66 -2.19
CA TYR A 48 4.55 -10.22 -2.21
C TYR A 48 4.56 -9.62 -0.81
N MET A 49 3.69 -10.07 0.11
CA MET A 49 3.73 -9.61 1.51
C MET A 49 5.06 -9.96 2.17
N PHE A 50 5.59 -11.19 2.00
CA PHE A 50 6.92 -11.55 2.49
C PHE A 50 8.05 -10.75 1.81
N GLN A 51 7.95 -10.54 0.49
CA GLN A 51 8.91 -9.73 -0.25
C GLN A 51 8.95 -8.29 0.29
N TYR A 52 7.79 -7.68 0.53
CA TYR A 52 7.67 -6.33 1.08
C TYR A 52 8.09 -6.26 2.54
N ALA A 53 7.79 -7.29 3.34
CA ALA A 53 8.28 -7.39 4.71
C ALA A 53 9.81 -7.37 4.77
N LYS A 54 10.46 -8.12 3.88
CA LYS A 54 11.93 -8.13 3.77
C LYS A 54 12.51 -6.80 3.29
N SER A 55 11.89 -6.18 2.27
CA SER A 55 12.43 -4.99 1.61
C SER A 55 12.17 -3.70 2.38
N TYR A 56 10.97 -3.54 2.93
CA TYR A 56 10.50 -2.28 3.51
C TYR A 56 10.28 -2.34 5.02
N LYS A 57 10.20 -3.55 5.60
CA LYS A 57 9.93 -3.78 7.04
C LYS A 57 8.75 -2.96 7.54
N PRO A 58 7.57 -3.08 6.91
CA PRO A 58 6.40 -2.30 7.30
C PRO A 58 5.95 -2.67 8.71
N SER A 59 5.48 -1.70 9.46
CA SER A 59 4.90 -1.93 10.79
C SER A 59 3.56 -2.69 10.72
N LEU A 60 2.83 -2.56 9.61
CA LEU A 60 1.51 -3.14 9.45
C LEU A 60 1.17 -3.35 7.97
N PHE A 61 0.58 -4.51 7.66
CA PHE A 61 -0.18 -4.73 6.43
C PHE A 61 -1.67 -4.56 6.72
N THR A 62 -2.36 -3.76 5.92
CA THR A 62 -3.81 -3.64 5.95
C THR A 62 -4.41 -4.30 4.73
N VAL A 63 -5.46 -5.08 4.92
CA VAL A 63 -6.19 -5.75 3.84
C VAL A 63 -7.67 -5.41 4.00
N GLU A 64 -8.31 -4.99 2.91
CA GLU A 64 -9.75 -4.76 2.92
C GLU A 64 -10.51 -6.07 3.17
N ASP A 65 -11.51 -6.04 4.08
CA ASP A 65 -12.37 -7.19 4.37
C ASP A 65 -13.28 -7.47 3.17
N THR A 66 -12.84 -8.38 2.35
CA THR A 66 -13.56 -8.91 1.18
C THR A 66 -13.65 -10.43 1.28
N THR A 67 -14.36 -11.05 0.34
CA THR A 67 -14.40 -12.52 0.27
C THR A 67 -13.00 -13.14 0.13
N MET A 68 -12.02 -12.38 -0.37
CA MET A 68 -10.64 -12.83 -0.56
C MET A 68 -9.75 -12.64 0.67
N SER A 69 -10.13 -11.80 1.64
CA SER A 69 -9.29 -11.51 2.81
C SER A 69 -9.06 -12.75 3.68
N LYS A 70 -10.09 -13.55 3.92
CA LYS A 70 -10.00 -14.78 4.72
C LYS A 70 -9.00 -15.80 4.15
N PRO A 71 -9.07 -16.19 2.86
CA PRO A 71 -8.04 -17.04 2.24
C PRO A 71 -6.63 -16.45 2.35
N ILE A 72 -6.46 -15.15 2.15
CA ILE A 72 -5.16 -14.48 2.26
C ILE A 72 -4.59 -14.64 3.67
N PHE A 73 -5.38 -14.34 4.72
CA PHE A 73 -4.89 -14.45 6.10
C PHE A 73 -4.66 -15.87 6.56
N GLN A 74 -5.48 -16.84 6.12
CA GLN A 74 -5.24 -18.25 6.43
C GLN A 74 -3.94 -18.74 5.80
N THR A 75 -3.70 -18.41 4.53
CA THR A 75 -2.48 -18.76 3.82
C THR A 75 -1.27 -18.04 4.44
N LEU A 76 -1.40 -16.75 4.76
CA LEU A 76 -0.33 -15.99 5.43
C LEU A 76 0.10 -16.66 6.75
N LYS A 77 -0.87 -17.01 7.61
CA LYS A 77 -0.57 -17.70 8.88
C LYS A 77 0.15 -19.04 8.68
N SER A 78 -0.27 -19.81 7.68
CA SER A 78 0.35 -21.10 7.33
C SER A 78 1.78 -20.89 6.84
N GLU A 79 1.99 -19.90 5.96
CA GLU A 79 3.30 -19.57 5.42
C GLU A 79 4.25 -18.97 6.47
N MET A 80 3.76 -18.14 7.40
CA MET A 80 4.53 -17.64 8.54
C MET A 80 5.08 -18.79 9.37
N ARG A 81 4.24 -19.81 9.68
CA ARG A 81 4.68 -21.02 10.40
C ARG A 81 5.68 -21.82 9.58
N ARG A 82 5.39 -22.08 8.29
CA ARG A 82 6.26 -22.88 7.42
C ARG A 82 7.65 -22.25 7.23
N ARG A 83 7.70 -20.90 7.13
CA ARG A 83 8.95 -20.14 6.95
C ARG A 83 9.61 -19.79 8.28
N ASN A 84 8.96 -20.08 9.42
CA ASN A 84 9.35 -19.62 10.76
C ASN A 84 9.62 -18.09 10.79
N ASP A 85 8.78 -17.33 10.10
CA ASP A 85 8.87 -15.87 9.99
C ASP A 85 7.55 -15.23 10.43
N PHE A 86 7.56 -14.61 11.60
CA PHE A 86 6.42 -13.94 12.22
C PHE A 86 6.55 -12.42 12.21
N SER A 87 7.39 -11.87 11.32
CA SER A 87 7.66 -10.44 11.22
C SER A 87 6.50 -9.63 10.61
N ILE A 88 5.52 -10.30 9.99
CA ILE A 88 4.40 -9.64 9.30
C ILE A 88 3.24 -9.37 10.26
N GLY A 89 3.11 -8.11 10.69
CA GLY A 89 1.89 -7.61 11.33
C GLY A 89 0.82 -7.33 10.28
N TYR A 90 -0.42 -7.75 10.54
CA TYR A 90 -1.53 -7.52 9.61
C TYR A 90 -2.84 -7.17 10.33
N LYS A 91 -3.69 -6.42 9.64
CA LYS A 91 -5.03 -6.03 10.09
C LYS A 91 -6.02 -6.12 8.93
N GLU A 92 -7.17 -6.67 9.21
CA GLU A 92 -8.34 -6.63 8.34
C GLU A 92 -9.16 -5.37 8.62
N GLU A 93 -9.54 -4.66 7.57
CA GLU A 93 -10.33 -3.44 7.70
C GLU A 93 -11.63 -3.57 6.92
N LYS A 94 -12.74 -3.36 7.61
CA LYS A 94 -14.06 -3.37 6.96
C LYS A 94 -14.23 -2.13 6.10
N PRO A 95 -14.71 -2.27 4.86
CA PRO A 95 -15.08 -1.11 4.05
C PRO A 95 -16.15 -0.31 4.79
N GLY A 96 -16.00 1.00 4.81
CA GLY A 96 -16.99 1.90 5.42
C GLY A 96 -18.31 1.82 4.63
N THR A 97 -19.41 1.48 5.31
CA THR A 97 -20.73 1.28 4.68
C THR A 97 -21.49 2.57 4.41
N ARG A 98 -21.06 3.71 4.96
CA ARG A 98 -21.77 5.00 4.92
C ARG A 98 -21.38 5.91 3.76
N MET A 99 -20.32 5.59 3.04
CA MET A 99 -19.72 6.48 2.04
C MET A 99 -19.40 5.70 0.76
N SER A 100 -19.56 6.33 -0.40
CA SER A 100 -19.12 5.69 -1.64
C SER A 100 -17.60 5.50 -1.64
N LYS A 101 -17.11 4.50 -2.40
CA LYS A 101 -15.66 4.28 -2.59
C LYS A 101 -14.96 5.58 -2.99
N ARG A 102 -15.54 6.30 -3.94
CA ARG A 102 -14.98 7.55 -4.46
C ARG A 102 -14.89 8.65 -3.40
N ASP A 103 -15.96 8.86 -2.64
CA ASP A 103 -15.99 9.90 -1.60
C ASP A 103 -14.98 9.57 -0.50
N ARG A 104 -14.83 8.29 -0.15
CA ARG A 104 -13.81 7.82 0.79
C ARG A 104 -12.39 8.13 0.31
N ILE A 105 -12.09 7.81 -0.95
CA ILE A 105 -10.77 8.11 -1.55
C ILE A 105 -10.52 9.62 -1.52
N GLN A 106 -11.50 10.40 -1.92
CA GLN A 106 -11.40 11.86 -1.95
C GLN A 106 -11.19 12.44 -0.54
N GLU A 107 -11.96 12.00 0.45
CA GLU A 107 -11.82 12.44 1.84
C GLU A 107 -10.41 12.19 2.40
N ILE A 108 -9.85 11.01 2.12
CA ILE A 108 -8.54 10.62 2.67
C ILE A 108 -7.40 11.34 1.95
N LEU A 109 -7.48 11.49 0.61
CA LEU A 109 -6.33 11.89 -0.19
C LEU A 109 -6.34 13.37 -0.60
N ALA A 110 -7.51 14.00 -0.84
CA ALA A 110 -7.57 15.32 -1.48
C ALA A 110 -6.82 16.40 -0.71
N GLN A 111 -7.04 16.52 0.59
CA GLN A 111 -6.36 17.51 1.42
C GLN A 111 -4.84 17.27 1.44
N ARG A 112 -4.40 16.02 1.55
CA ARG A 112 -2.97 15.67 1.61
C ARG A 112 -2.24 15.96 0.31
N PHE A 113 -2.89 15.74 -0.84
CA PHE A 113 -2.36 16.16 -2.13
C PHE A 113 -2.30 17.68 -2.27
N SER A 114 -3.36 18.40 -1.85
CA SER A 114 -3.43 19.86 -1.96
C SER A 114 -2.33 20.59 -1.18
N ILE A 115 -1.88 20.01 -0.07
CA ILE A 115 -0.80 20.58 0.76
C ILE A 115 0.56 19.90 0.51
N GLY A 116 0.67 19.07 -0.54
CA GLY A 116 1.92 18.45 -0.96
C GLY A 116 2.49 17.40 0.01
N GLN A 117 1.64 16.75 0.81
CA GLN A 117 2.08 15.72 1.77
C GLN A 117 2.33 14.35 1.16
N ILE A 118 1.78 14.05 -0.03
CA ILE A 118 1.95 12.75 -0.68
C ILE A 118 2.95 12.89 -1.81
N HIS A 119 4.00 12.07 -1.76
CA HIS A 119 5.10 12.06 -2.71
C HIS A 119 5.12 10.76 -3.50
N LEU A 120 5.16 10.87 -4.82
CA LEU A 120 5.20 9.77 -5.77
C LEU A 120 6.53 9.73 -6.50
N LYS A 121 6.95 8.54 -6.93
CA LYS A 121 8.07 8.42 -7.87
C LYS A 121 7.58 8.73 -9.29
N LYS A 122 8.40 9.40 -10.10
CA LYS A 122 8.10 9.69 -11.51
C LYS A 122 7.79 8.44 -12.34
N THR A 123 8.32 7.29 -11.92
CA THR A 123 8.12 5.98 -12.59
C THR A 123 6.79 5.29 -12.26
N GLN A 124 5.99 5.84 -11.35
CA GLN A 124 4.71 5.26 -10.91
C GLN A 124 3.56 5.68 -11.84
N TYR A 125 3.66 5.39 -13.13
CA TYR A 125 2.79 5.91 -14.19
C TYR A 125 1.31 5.58 -14.01
N ASP A 126 0.96 4.34 -13.62
CA ASP A 126 -0.44 3.97 -13.42
C ASP A 126 -1.08 4.76 -12.29
N LEU A 127 -0.36 4.93 -11.18
CA LEU A 127 -0.84 5.71 -10.03
C LEU A 127 -1.00 7.20 -10.40
N HIS A 128 -0.03 7.78 -11.11
CA HIS A 128 -0.14 9.16 -11.62
C HIS A 128 -1.36 9.32 -12.51
N ARG A 129 -1.59 8.38 -13.43
CA ARG A 129 -2.76 8.40 -14.31
C ARG A 129 -4.06 8.33 -13.51
N GLU A 130 -4.18 7.39 -12.57
CA GLU A 130 -5.37 7.25 -11.75
C GLU A 130 -5.66 8.50 -10.92
N ILE A 131 -4.64 9.16 -10.35
CA ILE A 131 -4.80 10.41 -9.61
C ILE A 131 -5.28 11.56 -10.52
N THR A 132 -4.65 11.72 -11.68
CA THR A 132 -4.97 12.83 -12.59
C THR A 132 -6.31 12.68 -13.30
N THR A 133 -6.78 11.44 -13.47
CA THR A 133 -8.08 11.16 -14.13
C THR A 133 -9.17 10.79 -13.13
N PHE A 134 -8.91 10.93 -11.83
CA PHE A 134 -9.86 10.56 -10.78
C PHE A 134 -11.19 11.27 -10.93
N GLY A 135 -12.26 10.51 -11.13
CA GLY A 135 -13.59 11.05 -11.37
C GLY A 135 -14.68 10.01 -11.62
N PRO A 136 -15.91 10.47 -11.95
CA PRO A 136 -17.09 9.60 -12.06
C PRO A 136 -17.03 8.52 -13.14
N ARG A 137 -16.18 8.70 -14.14
CA ARG A 137 -16.09 7.82 -15.33
C ARG A 137 -14.77 7.05 -15.38
N MET A 138 -14.09 6.94 -14.25
CA MET A 138 -12.83 6.22 -14.16
C MET A 138 -13.06 4.72 -14.35
N ALA A 139 -12.32 4.09 -15.25
CA ALA A 139 -12.46 2.66 -15.55
C ALA A 139 -11.80 1.78 -14.48
N HIS A 140 -10.70 2.23 -13.88
CA HIS A 140 -9.94 1.53 -12.85
C HIS A 140 -9.44 2.53 -11.81
N ASP A 141 -9.75 2.29 -10.55
CA ASP A 141 -9.37 3.11 -9.40
C ASP A 141 -8.70 2.26 -8.29
N ASP A 142 -8.23 1.07 -8.66
CA ASP A 142 -7.74 0.10 -7.68
C ASP A 142 -6.43 0.53 -7.02
N THR A 143 -5.55 1.23 -7.76
CA THR A 143 -4.26 1.69 -7.22
C THR A 143 -4.43 2.88 -6.29
N ILE A 144 -5.29 3.83 -6.66
CA ILE A 144 -5.59 5.00 -5.80
C ILE A 144 -6.39 4.58 -4.57
N ASP A 145 -7.26 3.56 -4.67
CA ASP A 145 -7.98 3.03 -3.52
C ASP A 145 -7.02 2.32 -2.54
N ALA A 146 -6.10 1.51 -3.05
CA ALA A 146 -5.04 0.92 -2.23
C ALA A 146 -4.19 2.00 -1.54
N LEU A 147 -3.88 3.11 -2.24
CA LEU A 147 -3.20 4.25 -1.65
C LEU A 147 -4.02 4.87 -0.52
N ALA A 148 -5.33 5.07 -0.71
CA ALA A 148 -6.20 5.63 0.31
C ALA A 148 -6.23 4.74 1.57
N TYR A 149 -6.31 3.42 1.43
CA TYR A 149 -6.18 2.50 2.56
C TYR A 149 -4.82 2.60 3.24
N ALA A 150 -3.74 2.61 2.50
CA ALA A 150 -2.40 2.75 3.07
C ALA A 150 -2.24 4.06 3.85
N VAL A 151 -2.72 5.18 3.29
CA VAL A 151 -2.67 6.50 3.93
C VAL A 151 -3.56 6.60 5.17
N LYS A 152 -4.73 5.95 5.17
CA LYS A 152 -5.64 5.90 6.33
C LYS A 152 -4.96 5.33 7.58
N PHE A 153 -4.06 4.37 7.41
CA PHE A 153 -3.34 3.69 8.49
C PHE A 153 -1.89 4.14 8.66
N ALA A 154 -1.42 5.05 7.81
CA ALA A 154 -0.09 5.63 7.90
C ALA A 154 -0.04 6.64 9.05
N ASN A 155 0.44 6.20 10.20
CA ASN A 155 0.69 7.08 11.33
C ASN A 155 2.15 7.51 11.36
N PRO A 156 2.44 8.80 11.61
CA PRO A 156 3.80 9.23 11.84
C PRO A 156 4.42 8.40 12.97
N PRO A 157 5.70 8.01 12.86
CA PRO A 157 6.37 7.35 13.97
C PRO A 157 6.31 8.27 15.19
N LEU A 158 5.99 7.71 16.35
CA LEU A 158 6.17 8.40 17.62
C LEU A 158 7.60 8.97 17.60
N ALA A 159 7.75 10.25 17.88
CA ALA A 159 9.02 10.95 17.81
C ALA A 159 10.11 10.13 18.50
N ALA A 160 10.84 9.33 17.74
CA ALA A 160 12.10 8.80 18.19
C ALA A 160 12.96 10.03 18.48
N GLY A 161 13.46 10.14 19.69
CA GLY A 161 14.20 11.31 20.13
C GLY A 161 15.21 11.75 19.08
N LYS A 162 15.34 13.06 18.90
CA LYS A 162 16.36 13.65 18.05
C LYS A 162 17.69 13.01 18.38
N ASP A 163 18.53 12.73 17.38
CA ASP A 163 19.94 12.43 17.67
C ASP A 163 20.56 13.60 18.46
N LYS A 164 21.76 13.40 19.00
CA LYS A 164 22.47 14.45 19.78
C LYS A 164 22.70 15.74 18.97
N GLU A 165 22.51 15.71 17.65
CA GLU A 165 22.65 16.81 16.70
C GLU A 165 21.29 17.41 16.28
N GLY A 166 20.17 16.91 16.80
CA GLY A 166 18.83 17.42 16.52
C GLY A 166 18.24 16.95 15.19
N ASN A 167 18.84 15.99 14.51
CA ASN A 167 18.37 15.48 13.22
C ASN A 167 17.50 14.24 13.38
N TRP A 168 16.33 14.23 12.72
CA TRP A 168 15.41 13.11 12.75
C TRP A 168 15.85 11.91 11.89
N TYR A 169 16.72 12.12 10.85
CA TYR A 169 17.23 11.06 9.97
C TYR A 169 18.61 11.42 9.38
N LYS A 170 19.50 10.42 9.34
CA LYS A 170 20.83 10.55 8.68
C LYS A 170 20.80 10.57 7.15
N LYS A 171 19.67 10.25 6.48
CA LYS A 171 19.54 10.32 5.01
C LYS A 171 18.12 10.73 4.62
N LYS A 172 17.95 11.95 4.14
CA LYS A 172 16.76 12.34 3.36
C LYS A 172 16.85 11.70 1.96
N PRO A 173 15.74 11.18 1.40
CA PRO A 173 15.70 10.80 -0.01
C PRO A 173 16.11 11.99 -0.88
N LYS A 174 16.84 11.76 -1.98
CA LYS A 174 17.20 12.85 -2.88
C LYS A 174 15.92 13.40 -3.53
N ALA A 175 15.66 14.69 -3.33
CA ALA A 175 14.42 15.37 -3.78
C ALA A 175 14.09 15.18 -5.27
N ARG A 176 15.09 14.89 -6.13
CA ARG A 176 14.91 14.70 -7.58
C ARG A 176 14.21 13.41 -7.99
N ASP A 177 14.03 12.46 -7.09
CA ASP A 177 13.38 11.15 -7.37
C ASP A 177 11.87 11.18 -7.06
N TRP A 178 11.38 12.29 -6.48
CA TRP A 178 10.01 12.47 -6.01
C TRP A 178 9.35 13.70 -6.63
N VAL A 179 8.03 13.63 -6.81
CA VAL A 179 7.14 14.72 -7.26
C VAL A 179 5.97 14.86 -6.33
#